data_08492ff19296b29e546f499a1817f200
#
_entry.id   08492ff19296b29e546f499a1817f200
#
_cell.length_a   1.000
_cell.length_b   1.000
_cell.length_c   1.000
_cell.angle_alpha   90.00
_cell.angle_beta   90.00
_cell.angle_gamma   90.00
#
_symmetry.space_group_name_H-M   'P 1'
#
loop_
_entity.id
_entity.type
_entity.pdbx_description
1 polymer ?
#
loop_
_entity_poly.entity_id
_entity_poly.type
_entity_poly.pdbx_seq_one_letter_code
_entity_poly.pdbx_strand_id
1 'polypeptide(L)'
;MKANIKVGGVQTVSISSLVAYPNNPRRGDVEAIADSLHHHGQYRPVVVQYGTNFVLAGNHTLKAAKKLGWKKIKVTYVDVDEETGKKIVLADNRMTDLASYNEPLLKSLLTSLPELEGTGFTQSEVETLDNLIGGKEKEPITPKPKDDPEIRISLWRFRVDPDFYKAWKEQLYEECSNSKSKAIKTIKTRLGFPERPPITPERVVERSESAPEDVETVPIKEVELHPLNPREGDVGAIVESLTTLGQYRPIVVNKRTKHCLSGNHTLSAMLQLGWEKVAVHWVDVEELEEIKILLVDNRTSDLASYDSMELTKMLTMTNLNGTGFSREEANEILGGGKSKPGHNPIGRTTIRVGDHSMRVHTEDLHEWANTIYGWQDIAELLFIPIEACSLEEE
;
A
#
# COMPACT_ATOMS: atom_id res chain seq x y z
N MET A 1 -15.58 22.14 -18.78
CA MET A 1 -14.38 22.96 -18.55
C MET A 1 -13.27 22.03 -18.11
N LYS A 2 -12.11 22.02 -18.79
CA LYS A 2 -10.95 21.23 -18.32
C LYS A 2 -10.46 21.89 -17.03
N ALA A 3 -10.48 21.16 -15.91
CA ALA A 3 -9.87 21.62 -14.67
C ALA A 3 -8.35 21.70 -14.90
N ASN A 4 -7.82 22.89 -15.05
CA ASN A 4 -6.39 23.10 -15.24
C ASN A 4 -5.79 23.34 -13.85
N ILE A 5 -5.64 22.27 -13.06
CA ILE A 5 -5.03 22.34 -11.73
C ILE A 5 -3.58 22.79 -11.92
N LYS A 6 -3.23 23.94 -11.35
CA LYS A 6 -1.82 24.36 -11.31
C LYS A 6 -1.13 23.65 -10.17
N VAL A 7 -0.18 22.78 -10.53
CA VAL A 7 0.74 22.17 -9.58
C VAL A 7 1.77 23.25 -9.21
N GLY A 8 1.80 23.63 -7.93
CA GLY A 8 2.79 24.57 -7.41
C GLY A 8 4.21 23.96 -7.35
N GLY A 9 5.22 24.80 -7.18
CA GLY A 9 6.60 24.36 -6.90
C GLY A 9 6.67 23.56 -5.59
N VAL A 10 7.73 22.76 -5.43
CA VAL A 10 7.97 22.02 -4.18
C VAL A 10 8.44 23.01 -3.12
N GLN A 11 7.84 22.94 -1.95
CA GLN A 11 8.18 23.74 -0.79
C GLN A 11 8.46 22.83 0.40
N THR A 12 9.45 23.18 1.20
CA THR A 12 9.72 22.50 2.46
C THR A 12 9.00 23.23 3.58
N VAL A 13 8.01 22.57 4.20
CA VAL A 13 7.17 23.16 5.24
C VAL A 13 7.27 22.41 6.55
N SER A 14 6.87 23.05 7.65
CA SER A 14 6.76 22.36 8.94
C SER A 14 5.69 21.29 8.87
N ILE A 15 6.00 20.08 9.37
CA ILE A 15 5.02 18.98 9.49
C ILE A 15 3.83 19.38 10.37
N SER A 16 4.05 20.24 11.38
CA SER A 16 2.99 20.70 12.28
C SER A 16 1.96 21.62 11.60
N SER A 17 2.29 22.23 10.46
CA SER A 17 1.35 23.05 9.69
C SER A 17 0.39 22.21 8.82
N LEU A 18 0.65 20.93 8.65
CA LEU A 18 -0.10 20.04 7.78
C LEU A 18 -1.15 19.24 8.54
N VAL A 19 -2.31 19.12 7.94
CA VAL A 19 -3.45 18.36 8.46
C VAL A 19 -3.68 17.15 7.55
N ALA A 20 -3.64 15.94 8.12
CA ALA A 20 -4.03 14.74 7.38
C ALA A 20 -5.48 14.90 6.90
N TYR A 21 -5.77 14.44 5.67
CA TYR A 21 -7.12 14.55 5.14
C TYR A 21 -8.12 13.84 6.07
N PRO A 22 -9.16 14.52 6.56
CA PRO A 22 -10.12 13.91 7.47
C PRO A 22 -10.85 12.78 6.76
N ASN A 23 -11.03 11.66 7.49
CA ASN A 23 -11.76 10.49 6.97
C ASN A 23 -11.18 9.90 5.68
N ASN A 24 -9.85 10.01 5.45
CA ASN A 24 -9.23 9.29 4.35
C ASN A 24 -9.47 7.78 4.51
N PRO A 25 -10.16 7.13 3.56
CA PRO A 25 -10.53 5.72 3.69
C PRO A 25 -9.35 4.77 3.56
N ARG A 26 -8.24 5.21 2.96
CA ARG A 26 -7.06 4.36 2.75
C ARG A 26 -6.30 4.15 4.05
N ARG A 27 -5.88 2.91 4.28
CA ARG A 27 -5.04 2.48 5.41
C ARG A 27 -3.72 1.94 4.85
N GLY A 28 -2.71 2.80 4.74
CA GLY A 28 -1.38 2.42 4.26
C GLY A 28 -0.51 1.82 5.38
N ASP A 29 0.49 1.07 4.97
CA ASP A 29 1.53 0.57 5.87
C ASP A 29 2.53 1.68 6.22
N VAL A 30 2.35 2.28 7.37
CA VAL A 30 3.19 3.39 7.83
C VAL A 30 4.63 2.92 8.13
N GLU A 31 4.82 1.65 8.51
CA GLU A 31 6.15 1.09 8.79
C GLU A 31 6.97 0.97 7.50
N ALA A 32 6.39 0.36 6.46
CA ALA A 32 7.05 0.22 5.17
C ALA A 32 7.38 1.58 4.54
N ILE A 33 6.48 2.56 4.70
CA ILE A 33 6.74 3.92 4.21
C ILE A 33 7.83 4.61 5.06
N ALA A 34 7.87 4.39 6.37
CA ALA A 34 8.91 4.93 7.23
C ALA A 34 10.28 4.33 6.88
N ASP A 35 10.33 3.03 6.60
CA ASP A 35 11.53 2.37 6.12
C ASP A 35 12.02 2.95 4.78
N SER A 36 11.12 3.12 3.83
CA SER A 36 11.42 3.80 2.55
C SER A 36 11.97 5.22 2.75
N LEU A 37 11.32 6.01 3.61
CA LEU A 37 11.78 7.38 3.92
C LEU A 37 13.15 7.39 4.61
N HIS A 38 13.44 6.37 5.41
CA HIS A 38 14.73 6.23 6.09
C HIS A 38 15.86 5.98 5.07
N HIS A 39 15.65 5.07 4.11
CA HIS A 39 16.67 4.68 3.13
C HIS A 39 16.83 5.70 1.99
N HIS A 40 15.73 6.15 1.40
CA HIS A 40 15.74 6.98 0.20
C HIS A 40 15.47 8.47 0.46
N GLY A 41 15.10 8.83 1.70
CA GLY A 41 14.58 10.15 1.98
C GLY A 41 13.24 10.40 1.27
N GLN A 42 12.81 11.65 1.22
CA GLN A 42 11.58 11.99 0.52
C GLN A 42 11.86 12.29 -0.96
N TYR A 43 11.64 11.31 -1.82
CA TYR A 43 11.80 11.43 -3.28
C TYR A 43 10.55 12.00 -3.97
N ARG A 44 9.38 12.00 -3.30
CA ARG A 44 8.11 12.46 -3.84
C ARG A 44 7.45 13.47 -2.90
N PRO A 45 7.07 14.67 -3.37
CA PRO A 45 6.39 15.64 -2.53
C PRO A 45 4.97 15.19 -2.18
N VAL A 46 4.49 15.60 -1.02
CA VAL A 46 3.10 15.41 -0.57
C VAL A 46 2.23 16.47 -1.24
N VAL A 47 1.03 16.12 -1.71
CA VAL A 47 0.09 17.07 -2.31
C VAL A 47 -0.81 17.67 -1.24
N VAL A 48 -0.84 18.99 -1.16
CA VAL A 48 -1.56 19.74 -0.13
C VAL A 48 -2.53 20.72 -0.77
N GLN A 49 -3.75 20.77 -0.25
CA GLN A 49 -4.74 21.76 -0.69
C GLN A 49 -4.38 23.14 -0.12
N TYR A 50 -4.32 24.12 -0.99
CA TYR A 50 -4.07 25.50 -0.60
C TYR A 50 -5.21 26.04 0.29
N GLY A 51 -4.87 26.81 1.29
CA GLY A 51 -5.84 27.44 2.23
C GLY A 51 -6.28 26.53 3.39
N THR A 52 -6.45 25.21 3.20
CA THR A 52 -6.85 24.29 4.26
C THR A 52 -5.69 23.54 4.89
N ASN A 53 -4.56 23.43 4.18
CA ASN A 53 -3.42 22.59 4.51
C ASN A 53 -3.77 21.08 4.65
N PHE A 54 -4.88 20.64 4.09
CA PHE A 54 -5.23 19.22 4.01
C PHE A 54 -4.32 18.50 3.03
N VAL A 55 -3.80 17.34 3.46
CA VAL A 55 -3.01 16.46 2.62
C VAL A 55 -3.93 15.62 1.74
N LEU A 56 -3.99 15.94 0.45
CA LEU A 56 -4.82 15.22 -0.52
C LEU A 56 -4.16 13.91 -0.99
N ALA A 57 -2.82 13.91 -1.17
CA ALA A 57 -2.05 12.71 -1.51
C ALA A 57 -0.78 12.63 -0.65
N GLY A 58 -0.44 11.44 -0.15
CA GLY A 58 0.70 11.21 0.75
C GLY A 58 0.36 11.31 2.24
N ASN A 59 -0.89 11.05 2.65
CA ASN A 59 -1.30 11.03 4.06
C ASN A 59 -0.47 10.06 4.92
N HIS A 60 -0.11 8.90 4.37
CA HIS A 60 0.71 7.92 5.08
C HIS A 60 2.18 8.34 5.10
N THR A 61 2.67 9.03 4.07
CA THR A 61 3.99 9.66 4.07
C THR A 61 4.11 10.70 5.20
N LEU A 62 3.07 11.53 5.38
CA LEU A 62 3.03 12.47 6.51
C LEU A 62 3.06 11.74 7.86
N LYS A 63 2.32 10.64 8.02
CA LYS A 63 2.31 9.83 9.25
C LYS A 63 3.68 9.19 9.50
N ALA A 64 4.29 8.62 8.46
CA ALA A 64 5.61 8.01 8.52
C ALA A 64 6.70 9.03 8.89
N ALA A 65 6.70 10.20 8.25
CA ALA A 65 7.61 11.30 8.58
C ALA A 65 7.46 11.79 10.04
N LYS A 66 6.21 11.90 10.54
CA LYS A 66 5.95 12.18 11.98
C LYS A 66 6.53 11.10 12.88
N LYS A 67 6.38 9.83 12.52
CA LYS A 67 6.91 8.69 13.28
C LYS A 67 8.44 8.71 13.32
N LEU A 68 9.10 9.08 12.22
CA LEU A 68 10.54 9.26 12.14
C LEU A 68 11.05 10.53 12.86
N GLY A 69 10.16 11.33 13.43
CA GLY A 69 10.53 12.55 14.15
C GLY A 69 10.92 13.72 13.26
N TRP A 70 10.64 13.66 11.97
CA TRP A 70 10.92 14.74 11.04
C TRP A 70 10.19 16.03 11.47
N LYS A 71 10.84 17.17 11.29
CA LYS A 71 10.24 18.47 11.57
C LYS A 71 9.69 19.15 10.33
N LYS A 72 10.24 18.83 9.17
CA LYS A 72 9.90 19.42 7.89
C LYS A 72 9.64 18.32 6.86
N ILE A 73 8.83 18.63 5.83
CA ILE A 73 8.49 17.71 4.75
C ILE A 73 8.30 18.52 3.45
N LYS A 74 8.66 17.94 2.33
CA LYS A 74 8.47 18.54 0.99
C LYS A 74 7.01 18.38 0.57
N VAL A 75 6.39 19.46 0.12
CA VAL A 75 5.01 19.50 -0.35
C VAL A 75 4.90 20.24 -1.68
N THR A 76 3.87 19.90 -2.45
CA THR A 76 3.38 20.74 -3.54
C THR A 76 1.94 21.15 -3.22
N TYR A 77 1.61 22.42 -3.46
CA TYR A 77 0.26 22.92 -3.24
C TYR A 77 -0.57 22.87 -4.51
N VAL A 78 -1.83 22.53 -4.35
CA VAL A 78 -2.85 22.63 -5.40
C VAL A 78 -3.96 23.55 -4.91
N ASP A 79 -4.39 24.46 -5.78
CA ASP A 79 -5.52 25.38 -5.51
C ASP A 79 -6.78 24.77 -6.12
N VAL A 80 -7.54 24.12 -5.27
CA VAL A 80 -8.77 23.39 -5.65
C VAL A 80 -9.84 23.58 -4.59
N ASP A 81 -11.10 23.48 -4.99
CA ASP A 81 -12.24 23.47 -4.06
C ASP A 81 -12.34 22.14 -3.28
N GLU A 82 -13.28 22.11 -2.32
CA GLU A 82 -13.46 20.94 -1.46
C GLU A 82 -13.88 19.69 -2.24
N GLU A 83 -14.76 19.84 -3.23
CA GLU A 83 -15.25 18.74 -4.06
C GLU A 83 -14.12 18.13 -4.90
N THR A 84 -13.30 18.97 -5.53
CA THR A 84 -12.13 18.54 -6.29
C THR A 84 -11.08 17.92 -5.38
N GLY A 85 -10.89 18.45 -4.17
CA GLY A 85 -10.03 17.85 -3.15
C GLY A 85 -10.44 16.41 -2.79
N LYS A 86 -11.74 16.17 -2.57
CA LYS A 86 -12.30 14.82 -2.34
C LYS A 86 -12.01 13.88 -3.50
N LYS A 87 -12.23 14.36 -4.73
CA LYS A 87 -11.94 13.57 -5.95
C LYS A 87 -10.47 13.19 -6.07
N ILE A 88 -9.56 14.13 -5.77
CA ILE A 88 -8.11 13.84 -5.78
C ILE A 88 -7.76 12.74 -4.76
N VAL A 89 -8.30 12.80 -3.54
CA VAL A 89 -8.07 11.77 -2.52
C VAL A 89 -8.57 10.40 -3.00
N LEU A 90 -9.76 10.33 -3.58
CA LEU A 90 -10.30 9.08 -4.11
C LEU A 90 -9.49 8.56 -5.30
N ALA A 91 -9.15 9.44 -6.25
CA ALA A 91 -8.38 9.08 -7.44
C ALA A 91 -6.97 8.58 -7.08
N ASP A 92 -6.25 9.29 -6.20
CA ASP A 92 -4.92 8.90 -5.73
C ASP A 92 -4.94 7.51 -5.05
N ASN A 93 -5.98 7.26 -4.26
CA ASN A 93 -6.18 5.96 -3.63
C ASN A 93 -6.50 4.87 -4.67
N ARG A 94 -7.43 5.11 -5.59
CA ARG A 94 -7.94 4.11 -6.54
C ARG A 94 -6.95 3.69 -7.61
N MET A 95 -6.20 4.65 -8.16
CA MET A 95 -5.23 4.35 -9.23
C MET A 95 -4.17 3.35 -8.82
N THR A 96 -3.89 3.28 -7.53
CA THR A 96 -2.96 2.32 -6.98
C THR A 96 -3.53 0.89 -6.98
N ASP A 97 -4.84 0.73 -6.78
CA ASP A 97 -5.48 -0.58 -6.63
C ASP A 97 -5.73 -1.28 -7.99
N LEU A 98 -5.74 -0.50 -9.08
CA LEU A 98 -5.99 -0.98 -10.44
C LEU A 98 -4.73 -1.47 -11.15
N ALA A 99 -3.66 -1.71 -10.41
CA ALA A 99 -2.39 -2.16 -10.98
C ALA A 99 -2.05 -3.60 -10.58
N SER A 100 -1.34 -4.29 -11.47
CA SER A 100 -0.76 -5.62 -11.29
C SER A 100 0.75 -5.58 -11.56
N TYR A 101 1.42 -6.73 -11.53
CA TYR A 101 2.85 -6.83 -11.83
C TYR A 101 3.11 -7.78 -12.99
N ASN A 102 4.10 -7.42 -13.79
CA ASN A 102 4.84 -8.35 -14.61
C ASN A 102 5.80 -9.12 -13.68
N GLU A 103 5.34 -10.27 -13.20
CA GLU A 103 6.06 -11.05 -12.18
C GLU A 103 7.46 -11.49 -12.64
N PRO A 104 7.66 -11.96 -13.90
CA PRO A 104 9.02 -12.27 -14.40
C PRO A 104 9.97 -11.07 -14.36
N LEU A 105 9.50 -9.88 -14.77
CA LEU A 105 10.31 -8.67 -14.74
C LEU A 105 10.62 -8.23 -13.33
N LEU A 106 9.60 -8.24 -12.44
CA LEU A 106 9.77 -7.93 -11.02
C LEU A 106 10.83 -8.83 -10.37
N LYS A 107 10.73 -10.14 -10.59
CA LYS A 107 11.71 -11.10 -10.10
C LYS A 107 13.11 -10.80 -10.62
N SER A 108 13.25 -10.58 -11.93
CA SER A 108 14.55 -10.27 -12.56
C SER A 108 15.19 -9.06 -11.90
N LEU A 109 14.42 -7.99 -11.65
CA LEU A 109 14.90 -6.79 -10.98
C LEU A 109 15.35 -7.08 -9.55
N LEU A 110 14.50 -7.71 -8.74
CA LEU A 110 14.81 -8.02 -7.34
C LEU A 110 16.06 -8.92 -7.22
N THR A 111 16.23 -9.87 -8.14
CA THR A 111 17.40 -10.76 -8.16
C THR A 111 18.68 -10.05 -8.63
N SER A 112 18.56 -8.98 -9.42
CA SER A 112 19.71 -8.20 -9.90
C SER A 112 20.28 -7.24 -8.85
N LEU A 113 19.53 -6.96 -7.79
CA LEU A 113 19.96 -6.07 -6.72
C LEU A 113 20.95 -6.80 -5.79
N PRO A 114 22.03 -6.14 -5.33
CA PRO A 114 22.96 -6.71 -4.36
C PRO A 114 22.33 -6.91 -2.97
N GLU A 115 21.33 -6.12 -2.65
CA GLU A 115 20.58 -6.14 -1.39
C GLU A 115 19.15 -5.60 -1.62
N LEU A 116 18.18 -6.13 -0.87
CA LEU A 116 16.77 -5.74 -0.97
C LEU A 116 16.38 -4.61 -0.02
N GLU A 117 17.28 -4.17 0.85
CA GLU A 117 17.01 -3.09 1.81
C GLU A 117 16.52 -1.82 1.10
N GLY A 118 15.47 -1.21 1.62
CA GLY A 118 14.84 -0.03 1.05
C GLY A 118 13.89 -0.28 -0.13
N THR A 119 13.82 -1.51 -0.68
CA THR A 119 12.89 -1.82 -1.78
C THR A 119 11.47 -2.13 -1.29
N GLY A 120 11.30 -2.44 -0.01
CA GLY A 120 10.05 -2.92 0.57
C GLY A 120 9.74 -4.39 0.23
N PHE A 121 10.67 -5.12 -0.42
CA PHE A 121 10.58 -6.55 -0.69
C PHE A 121 11.54 -7.33 0.18
N THR A 122 11.17 -8.58 0.50
CA THR A 122 11.98 -9.51 1.28
C THR A 122 12.51 -10.65 0.41
N GLN A 123 13.55 -11.35 0.88
CA GLN A 123 14.10 -12.51 0.19
C GLN A 123 13.07 -13.63 -0.01
N SER A 124 12.23 -13.87 0.98
CA SER A 124 11.13 -14.86 0.91
C SER A 124 10.09 -14.52 -0.17
N GLU A 125 9.86 -13.24 -0.44
CA GLU A 125 8.96 -12.82 -1.52
C GLU A 125 9.57 -13.09 -2.90
N VAL A 126 10.87 -12.90 -3.04
CA VAL A 126 11.60 -13.26 -4.27
C VAL A 126 11.50 -14.78 -4.53
N GLU A 127 11.65 -15.60 -3.50
CA GLU A 127 11.48 -17.07 -3.60
C GLU A 127 10.03 -17.46 -3.93
N THR A 128 9.05 -16.71 -3.40
CA THR A 128 7.63 -16.93 -3.71
C THR A 128 7.31 -16.62 -5.18
N LEU A 129 7.95 -15.61 -5.78
CA LEU A 129 7.85 -15.33 -7.21
C LEU A 129 8.32 -16.51 -8.07
N ASP A 130 9.32 -17.27 -7.63
CA ASP A 130 9.77 -18.48 -8.30
C ASP A 130 8.67 -19.53 -8.41
N ASN A 131 7.91 -19.73 -7.34
CA ASN A 131 6.82 -20.69 -7.28
C ASN A 131 5.61 -20.25 -8.14
N LEU A 132 5.38 -18.93 -8.25
CA LEU A 132 4.30 -18.37 -9.07
C LEU A 132 4.61 -18.46 -10.57
N ILE A 133 5.85 -18.17 -10.95
CA ILE A 133 6.30 -18.21 -12.36
C ILE A 133 6.48 -19.67 -12.85
N GLY A 134 6.77 -20.62 -11.95
CA GLY A 134 6.98 -22.04 -12.25
C GLY A 134 5.70 -22.83 -12.56
N GLY A 135 4.54 -22.22 -12.57
CA GLY A 135 3.25 -22.72 -13.07
C GLY A 135 2.76 -24.02 -12.42
N LYS A 136 2.03 -23.91 -11.30
CA LYS A 136 0.97 -24.89 -10.98
C LYS A 136 -0.38 -24.17 -11.12
N GLU A 137 -1.19 -24.64 -12.06
CA GLU A 137 -2.58 -24.20 -12.22
C GLU A 137 -3.32 -24.40 -10.88
N LYS A 138 -3.95 -23.33 -10.39
CA LYS A 138 -4.83 -23.39 -9.23
C LYS A 138 -6.20 -23.88 -9.70
N GLU A 139 -6.65 -24.99 -9.16
CA GLU A 139 -8.03 -25.43 -9.30
C GLU A 139 -9.03 -24.37 -8.76
N PRO A 140 -10.21 -24.22 -9.39
CA PRO A 140 -11.19 -23.23 -8.96
C PRO A 140 -11.81 -23.58 -7.60
N ILE A 141 -11.71 -22.66 -6.66
CA ILE A 141 -12.27 -22.78 -5.31
C ILE A 141 -13.79 -22.59 -5.38
N THR A 142 -14.55 -23.65 -5.15
CA THR A 142 -16.00 -23.57 -4.94
C THR A 142 -16.31 -23.01 -3.56
N PRO A 143 -17.28 -22.08 -3.42
CA PRO A 143 -17.65 -21.52 -2.11
C PRO A 143 -18.45 -22.53 -1.29
N LYS A 144 -17.99 -22.85 -0.08
CA LYS A 144 -18.67 -23.68 0.92
C LYS A 144 -19.28 -22.86 2.07
N PRO A 145 -20.20 -23.40 2.86
CA PRO A 145 -21.00 -22.67 3.85
C PRO A 145 -20.20 -22.00 4.97
N LYS A 146 -20.77 -20.90 5.49
CA LYS A 146 -20.09 -19.79 6.19
C LYS A 146 -20.01 -19.89 7.72
N ASP A 147 -20.39 -20.97 8.36
CA ASP A 147 -20.79 -20.92 9.78
C ASP A 147 -19.83 -21.53 10.83
N ASP A 148 -18.77 -22.23 10.44
CA ASP A 148 -17.84 -22.81 11.41
C ASP A 148 -16.53 -21.98 11.55
N PRO A 149 -16.05 -21.74 12.78
CA PRO A 149 -14.79 -21.04 13.01
C PRO A 149 -13.60 -21.81 12.43
N GLU A 150 -12.97 -21.26 11.41
CA GLU A 150 -11.84 -21.82 10.71
C GLU A 150 -10.55 -21.13 11.13
N ILE A 151 -9.52 -21.90 11.45
CA ILE A 151 -8.14 -21.42 11.60
C ILE A 151 -7.39 -21.73 10.31
N ARG A 152 -6.81 -20.67 9.71
CA ARG A 152 -6.02 -20.78 8.48
C ARG A 152 -4.70 -20.03 8.65
N ILE A 153 -3.62 -20.77 8.66
CA ILE A 153 -2.26 -20.25 8.78
C ILE A 153 -1.36 -21.00 7.80
N SER A 154 -0.85 -20.33 6.77
CA SER A 154 -0.05 -20.95 5.71
C SER A 154 -0.79 -22.11 5.02
N LEU A 155 -0.21 -23.30 5.05
CA LEU A 155 -0.78 -24.53 4.51
C LEU A 155 -1.78 -25.19 5.45
N TRP A 156 -1.79 -24.79 6.71
CA TRP A 156 -2.59 -25.40 7.75
C TRP A 156 -3.98 -24.82 7.78
N ARG A 157 -4.98 -25.70 7.72
CA ARG A 157 -6.40 -25.33 7.80
C ARG A 157 -7.09 -26.40 8.66
N PHE A 158 -7.80 -25.94 9.68
CA PHE A 158 -8.62 -26.78 10.52
C PHE A 158 -9.79 -26.01 11.13
N ARG A 159 -10.82 -26.71 11.53
CA ARG A 159 -12.00 -26.14 12.17
C ARG A 159 -11.95 -26.35 13.67
N VAL A 160 -12.54 -25.42 14.39
CA VAL A 160 -12.72 -25.48 15.84
C VAL A 160 -14.20 -25.60 16.14
N ASP A 161 -14.55 -26.43 17.11
CA ASP A 161 -15.93 -26.53 17.61
C ASP A 161 -16.47 -25.13 17.93
N PRO A 162 -17.68 -24.76 17.43
CA PRO A 162 -18.22 -23.40 17.56
C PRO A 162 -18.42 -22.96 19.02
N ASP A 163 -18.87 -23.87 19.90
CA ASP A 163 -19.12 -23.55 21.30
C ASP A 163 -17.80 -23.36 22.04
N PHE A 164 -16.80 -24.21 21.74
CA PHE A 164 -15.47 -24.03 22.28
C PHE A 164 -14.82 -22.75 21.77
N TYR A 165 -14.89 -22.46 20.47
CA TYR A 165 -14.34 -21.22 19.92
C TYR A 165 -14.96 -19.97 20.56
N LYS A 166 -16.26 -20.00 20.84
CA LYS A 166 -16.95 -18.90 21.50
C LYS A 166 -16.39 -18.69 22.92
N ALA A 167 -16.27 -19.74 23.71
CA ALA A 167 -15.70 -19.68 25.06
C ALA A 167 -14.22 -19.20 25.04
N TRP A 168 -13.42 -19.74 24.15
CA TRP A 168 -12.04 -19.33 23.94
C TRP A 168 -11.92 -17.83 23.58
N LYS A 169 -12.79 -17.35 22.71
CA LYS A 169 -12.84 -15.95 22.30
C LYS A 169 -13.23 -15.05 23.47
N GLU A 170 -14.21 -15.42 24.25
CA GLU A 170 -14.65 -14.67 25.44
C GLU A 170 -13.47 -14.55 26.42
N GLN A 171 -12.79 -15.64 26.73
CA GLN A 171 -11.60 -15.63 27.59
C GLN A 171 -10.49 -14.74 27.04
N LEU A 172 -10.17 -14.84 25.74
CA LEU A 172 -9.18 -14.00 25.09
C LEU A 172 -9.52 -12.50 25.22
N TYR A 173 -10.80 -12.13 25.06
CA TYR A 173 -11.23 -10.75 25.18
C TYR A 173 -11.21 -10.25 26.63
N GLU A 174 -11.52 -11.08 27.61
CA GLU A 174 -11.35 -10.75 29.03
C GLU A 174 -9.88 -10.47 29.36
N GLU A 175 -8.95 -11.30 28.95
CA GLU A 175 -7.50 -11.10 29.09
C GLU A 175 -7.04 -9.79 28.43
N CYS A 176 -7.64 -9.42 27.32
CA CYS A 176 -7.29 -8.26 26.52
C CYS A 176 -8.09 -6.98 26.86
N SER A 177 -8.78 -6.96 28.00
CA SER A 177 -9.63 -5.83 28.41
C SER A 177 -10.66 -5.44 27.33
N ASN A 178 -11.28 -6.39 26.68
CA ASN A 178 -12.24 -6.26 25.59
C ASN A 178 -11.73 -5.48 24.36
N SER A 179 -10.42 -5.45 24.15
CA SER A 179 -9.79 -4.75 23.03
C SER A 179 -9.41 -5.70 21.90
N LYS A 180 -10.03 -5.53 20.73
CA LYS A 180 -9.71 -6.30 19.51
C LYS A 180 -8.24 -6.16 19.10
N SER A 181 -7.66 -4.98 19.24
CA SER A 181 -6.26 -4.73 18.91
C SER A 181 -5.31 -5.51 19.84
N LYS A 182 -5.61 -5.53 21.14
CA LYS A 182 -4.83 -6.33 22.10
C LYS A 182 -5.02 -7.83 21.86
N ALA A 183 -6.23 -8.29 21.53
CA ALA A 183 -6.49 -9.68 21.20
C ALA A 183 -5.66 -10.15 19.99
N ILE A 184 -5.62 -9.36 18.92
CA ILE A 184 -4.78 -9.63 17.74
C ILE A 184 -3.29 -9.70 18.13
N LYS A 185 -2.82 -8.77 18.96
CA LYS A 185 -1.44 -8.78 19.45
C LYS A 185 -1.14 -10.03 20.26
N THR A 186 -2.03 -10.41 21.17
CA THR A 186 -1.90 -11.63 21.99
C THR A 186 -1.87 -12.89 21.12
N ILE A 187 -2.75 -13.02 20.12
CA ILE A 187 -2.72 -14.14 19.17
C ILE A 187 -1.38 -14.21 18.44
N LYS A 188 -0.87 -13.09 17.92
CA LYS A 188 0.44 -13.04 17.26
C LYS A 188 1.56 -13.50 18.18
N THR A 189 1.56 -13.04 19.42
CA THR A 189 2.57 -13.43 20.41
C THR A 189 2.49 -14.92 20.75
N ARG A 190 1.29 -15.47 20.92
CA ARG A 190 1.09 -16.92 21.16
C ARG A 190 1.61 -17.77 20.01
N LEU A 191 1.38 -17.30 18.77
CA LEU A 191 1.86 -17.96 17.56
C LEU A 191 3.36 -17.74 17.31
N GLY A 192 4.05 -16.95 18.13
CA GLY A 192 5.48 -16.71 18.01
C GLY A 192 5.88 -15.73 16.93
N PHE A 193 4.95 -14.95 16.37
CA PHE A 193 5.30 -13.91 15.40
C PHE A 193 5.99 -12.73 16.11
N PRO A 194 7.19 -12.31 15.66
CA PRO A 194 7.95 -11.27 16.32
C PRO A 194 7.25 -9.91 16.27
N GLU A 195 7.30 -9.16 17.39
CA GLU A 195 7.10 -7.72 17.34
C GLU A 195 8.39 -7.10 16.80
N ARG A 196 8.32 -6.52 15.59
CA ARG A 196 9.47 -5.75 15.12
C ARG A 196 9.61 -4.53 16.02
N PRO A 197 10.84 -4.25 16.52
CA PRO A 197 11.07 -3.06 17.32
C PRO A 197 10.69 -1.81 16.51
N PRO A 198 10.22 -0.75 17.18
CA PRO A 198 10.01 0.52 16.51
C PRO A 198 11.34 0.93 15.86
N ILE A 199 11.28 1.38 14.60
CA ILE A 199 12.43 1.91 13.89
C ILE A 199 12.97 3.05 14.75
N THR A 200 14.13 2.81 15.37
CA THR A 200 14.81 3.85 16.15
C THR A 200 15.39 4.87 15.17
N PRO A 201 15.20 6.16 15.38
CA PRO A 201 15.69 7.21 14.48
C PRO A 201 17.20 7.46 14.63
N GLU A 202 18.02 6.43 14.55
CA GLU A 202 19.48 6.55 14.58
C GLU A 202 20.03 6.57 13.15
N ARG A 203 19.89 7.64 12.52
CA ARG A 203 20.58 8.31 11.41
C ARG A 203 19.57 9.08 10.60
N VAL A 204 19.24 10.26 11.07
CA VAL A 204 18.89 11.34 10.13
C VAL A 204 20.15 11.58 9.31
N VAL A 205 20.19 11.04 8.11
CA VAL A 205 21.12 11.54 7.10
C VAL A 205 20.63 12.95 6.83
N GLU A 206 21.26 13.93 7.48
CA GLU A 206 21.17 15.33 7.07
C GLU A 206 21.73 15.42 5.66
N ARG A 207 20.90 15.09 4.67
CA ARG A 207 21.16 15.55 3.32
C ARG A 207 21.02 17.05 3.36
N SER A 208 22.12 17.70 3.02
CA SER A 208 22.29 19.15 2.92
C SER A 208 21.00 19.84 2.45
N GLU A 209 20.71 20.99 3.04
CA GLU A 209 19.70 21.93 2.57
C GLU A 209 20.04 22.31 1.12
N SER A 210 19.63 21.46 0.16
CA SER A 210 19.64 21.82 -1.25
C SER A 210 18.52 22.86 -1.45
N ALA A 211 18.79 23.85 -2.28
CA ALA A 211 17.87 24.90 -2.69
C ALA A 211 16.48 24.30 -3.05
N PRO A 212 15.38 25.09 -2.97
CA PRO A 212 14.04 24.59 -3.28
C PRO A 212 14.08 23.90 -4.65
N GLU A 213 13.85 22.59 -4.65
CA GLU A 213 13.74 21.78 -5.85
C GLU A 213 12.41 22.15 -6.52
N ASP A 214 12.47 22.98 -7.54
CA ASP A 214 11.26 23.43 -8.24
C ASP A 214 10.62 22.28 -9.02
N VAL A 215 9.28 22.24 -9.01
CA VAL A 215 8.53 21.50 -10.02
C VAL A 215 8.70 22.23 -11.33
N GLU A 216 9.27 21.58 -12.30
CA GLU A 216 9.44 22.10 -13.65
C GLU A 216 8.33 21.58 -14.56
N THR A 217 7.78 22.47 -15.40
CA THR A 217 6.91 22.04 -16.49
C THR A 217 7.74 21.93 -17.74
N VAL A 218 8.00 20.72 -18.16
CA VAL A 218 8.87 20.41 -19.30
C VAL A 218 8.09 19.81 -20.48
N PRO A 219 8.63 19.89 -21.70
CA PRO A 219 8.10 19.13 -22.82
C PRO A 219 8.04 17.64 -22.49
N ILE A 220 6.91 16.98 -22.70
CA ILE A 220 6.72 15.56 -22.33
C ILE A 220 7.71 14.64 -23.01
N LYS A 221 8.22 15.02 -24.19
CA LYS A 221 9.25 14.29 -24.95
C LYS A 221 10.63 14.24 -24.28
N GLU A 222 10.87 15.07 -23.26
CA GLU A 222 12.11 15.10 -22.48
C GLU A 222 12.11 14.07 -21.34
N VAL A 223 11.01 13.37 -21.15
CA VAL A 223 10.82 12.37 -20.10
C VAL A 223 10.48 11.04 -20.72
N GLU A 224 11.11 9.99 -20.21
CA GLU A 224 10.92 8.63 -20.69
C GLU A 224 10.23 7.75 -19.64
N LEU A 225 9.39 6.83 -20.11
CA LEU A 225 8.90 5.75 -19.25
C LEU A 225 10.08 4.91 -18.78
N HIS A 226 10.05 4.48 -17.52
CA HIS A 226 11.13 3.62 -17.01
C HIS A 226 11.04 2.25 -17.71
N PRO A 227 12.10 1.84 -18.45
CA PRO A 227 12.06 0.62 -19.28
C PRO A 227 11.89 -0.66 -18.45
N LEU A 228 12.31 -0.62 -17.19
CA LEU A 228 12.25 -1.74 -16.27
C LEU A 228 11.09 -1.61 -15.26
N ASN A 229 10.07 -0.78 -15.52
CA ASN A 229 8.93 -0.71 -14.60
C ASN A 229 8.12 -2.03 -14.64
N PRO A 230 8.11 -2.82 -13.54
CA PRO A 230 7.41 -4.11 -13.54
C PRO A 230 5.90 -3.95 -13.30
N ARG A 231 5.44 -2.75 -12.94
CA ARG A 231 4.02 -2.50 -12.62
C ARG A 231 3.22 -2.24 -13.88
N GLU A 232 2.07 -2.90 -14.00
CA GLU A 232 1.09 -2.75 -15.07
C GLU A 232 -0.18 -2.12 -14.48
N GLY A 233 -0.55 -0.91 -14.89
CA GLY A 233 -1.70 -0.17 -14.36
C GLY A 233 -2.81 -0.01 -15.38
N ASP A 234 -4.01 0.24 -14.90
CA ASP A 234 -5.15 0.62 -15.73
C ASP A 234 -4.99 2.07 -16.22
N VAL A 235 -4.42 2.21 -17.42
CA VAL A 235 -4.20 3.51 -18.06
C VAL A 235 -5.53 4.21 -18.36
N GLY A 236 -6.63 3.47 -18.61
CA GLY A 236 -7.94 4.03 -18.91
C GLY A 236 -8.52 4.84 -17.75
N ALA A 237 -8.47 4.32 -16.53
CA ALA A 237 -8.90 5.04 -15.33
C ALA A 237 -8.06 6.31 -15.08
N ILE A 238 -6.76 6.25 -15.40
CA ILE A 238 -5.87 7.41 -15.26
C ILE A 238 -6.17 8.47 -16.33
N VAL A 239 -6.48 8.06 -17.56
CA VAL A 239 -6.92 8.95 -18.64
C VAL A 239 -8.19 9.71 -18.24
N GLU A 240 -9.19 9.03 -17.66
CA GLU A 240 -10.39 9.68 -17.14
C GLU A 240 -10.07 10.69 -16.04
N SER A 241 -9.23 10.32 -15.10
CA SER A 241 -8.81 11.20 -14.01
C SER A 241 -8.08 12.44 -14.53
N LEU A 242 -7.09 12.27 -15.40
CA LEU A 242 -6.35 13.39 -16.01
C LEU A 242 -7.24 14.29 -16.86
N THR A 243 -8.23 13.73 -17.53
CA THR A 243 -9.19 14.53 -18.31
C THR A 243 -10.08 15.37 -17.42
N THR A 244 -10.46 14.85 -16.25
CA THR A 244 -11.37 15.51 -15.29
C THR A 244 -10.66 16.45 -14.34
N LEU A 245 -9.55 15.98 -13.75
CA LEU A 245 -8.82 16.68 -12.69
C LEU A 245 -7.55 17.38 -13.19
N GLY A 246 -7.01 16.99 -14.34
CA GLY A 246 -5.69 17.42 -14.78
C GLY A 246 -4.58 16.75 -13.97
N GLN A 247 -3.35 17.23 -14.15
CA GLN A 247 -2.22 16.78 -13.35
C GLN A 247 -2.24 17.49 -12.00
N TYR A 248 -2.56 16.79 -10.92
CA TYR A 248 -2.58 17.32 -9.56
C TYR A 248 -1.30 17.00 -8.76
N ARG A 249 -0.42 16.15 -9.30
CA ARG A 249 0.85 15.75 -8.70
C ARG A 249 1.94 15.69 -9.75
N PRO A 250 3.16 16.23 -9.48
CA PRO A 250 4.26 16.05 -10.40
C PRO A 250 4.66 14.58 -10.47
N ILE A 251 5.12 14.13 -11.64
CA ILE A 251 5.83 12.85 -11.75
C ILE A 251 7.25 13.03 -11.23
N VAL A 252 7.87 11.96 -10.76
CA VAL A 252 9.26 11.97 -10.29
C VAL A 252 10.16 11.38 -11.38
N VAL A 253 11.19 12.11 -11.78
CA VAL A 253 12.07 11.74 -12.88
C VAL A 253 13.52 11.89 -12.46
N ASN A 254 14.37 10.92 -12.82
CA ASN A 254 15.80 11.01 -12.61
C ASN A 254 16.42 11.96 -13.63
N LYS A 255 17.18 12.96 -13.15
CA LYS A 255 17.89 13.93 -14.00
C LYS A 255 18.87 13.30 -14.96
N ARG A 256 19.49 12.18 -14.56
CA ARG A 256 20.58 11.54 -15.31
C ARG A 256 20.05 10.73 -16.48
N THR A 257 19.05 9.89 -16.22
CA THR A 257 18.50 8.94 -17.19
C THR A 257 17.27 9.46 -17.93
N LYS A 258 16.60 10.49 -17.38
CA LYS A 258 15.29 10.98 -17.82
C LYS A 258 14.16 9.97 -17.62
N HIS A 259 14.40 8.87 -16.92
CA HIS A 259 13.40 7.85 -16.62
C HIS A 259 12.45 8.31 -15.51
N CYS A 260 11.18 8.02 -15.70
CA CYS A 260 10.12 8.25 -14.71
C CYS A 260 10.19 7.18 -13.61
N LEU A 261 10.48 7.59 -12.37
CA LEU A 261 10.56 6.70 -11.21
C LEU A 261 9.21 6.52 -10.51
N SER A 262 8.41 7.59 -10.48
CA SER A 262 7.05 7.57 -9.92
C SER A 262 6.10 8.30 -10.83
N GLY A 263 5.02 7.63 -11.24
CA GLY A 263 4.02 8.15 -12.17
C GLY A 263 4.15 7.63 -13.60
N ASN A 264 4.76 6.45 -13.84
CA ASN A 264 4.88 5.85 -15.16
C ASN A 264 3.53 5.71 -15.88
N HIS A 265 2.50 5.22 -15.21
CA HIS A 265 1.16 5.10 -15.81
C HIS A 265 0.51 6.48 -16.06
N THR A 266 0.79 7.47 -15.20
CA THR A 266 0.37 8.85 -15.41
C THR A 266 1.02 9.45 -16.66
N LEU A 267 2.31 9.23 -16.84
CA LEU A 267 3.04 9.66 -18.05
C LEU A 267 2.50 8.94 -19.30
N SER A 268 2.25 7.63 -19.22
CA SER A 268 1.65 6.85 -20.32
C SER A 268 0.26 7.40 -20.70
N ALA A 269 -0.59 7.70 -19.72
CA ALA A 269 -1.90 8.29 -19.96
C ALA A 269 -1.82 9.70 -20.57
N MET A 270 -0.86 10.53 -20.15
CA MET A 270 -0.62 11.85 -20.74
C MET A 270 -0.17 11.75 -22.20
N LEU A 271 0.71 10.79 -22.51
CA LEU A 271 1.13 10.52 -23.88
C LEU A 271 -0.06 10.10 -24.74
N GLN A 272 -0.93 9.21 -24.23
CA GLN A 272 -2.15 8.78 -24.93
C GLN A 272 -3.13 9.94 -25.16
N LEU A 273 -3.22 10.89 -24.21
CA LEU A 273 -4.04 12.09 -24.32
C LEU A 273 -3.42 13.17 -25.23
N GLY A 274 -2.20 12.96 -25.74
CA GLY A 274 -1.49 13.93 -26.58
C GLY A 274 -1.04 15.19 -25.82
N TRP A 275 -0.72 15.07 -24.55
CA TRP A 275 -0.18 16.20 -23.80
C TRP A 275 1.19 16.61 -24.32
N GLU A 276 1.45 17.90 -24.42
CA GLU A 276 2.74 18.45 -24.86
C GLU A 276 3.72 18.70 -23.71
N LYS A 277 3.19 18.89 -22.49
CA LYS A 277 3.96 19.27 -21.30
C LYS A 277 3.53 18.47 -20.09
N VAL A 278 4.46 18.25 -19.17
CA VAL A 278 4.27 17.54 -17.91
C VAL A 278 4.99 18.26 -16.78
N ALA A 279 4.36 18.30 -15.59
CA ALA A 279 4.99 18.80 -14.38
C ALA A 279 5.86 17.70 -13.76
N VAL A 280 7.14 17.98 -13.54
CA VAL A 280 8.17 17.03 -13.11
C VAL A 280 8.82 17.51 -11.81
N HIS A 281 9.01 16.61 -10.88
CA HIS A 281 9.94 16.75 -9.76
C HIS A 281 11.19 15.95 -10.08
N TRP A 282 12.32 16.65 -10.21
CA TRP A 282 13.59 16.06 -10.57
C TRP A 282 14.30 15.50 -9.33
N VAL A 283 14.79 14.25 -9.42
CA VAL A 283 15.73 13.67 -8.47
C VAL A 283 17.04 13.37 -9.18
N ASP A 284 18.15 13.38 -8.45
CA ASP A 284 19.48 13.08 -8.99
C ASP A 284 20.02 11.87 -8.21
N VAL A 285 19.86 10.69 -8.79
CA VAL A 285 20.22 9.41 -8.16
C VAL A 285 20.99 8.54 -9.12
N GLU A 286 21.82 7.63 -8.58
CA GLU A 286 22.53 6.62 -9.36
C GLU A 286 21.57 5.51 -9.81
N GLU A 287 21.96 4.71 -10.78
CA GLU A 287 21.14 3.66 -11.40
C GLU A 287 20.59 2.65 -10.39
N LEU A 288 21.40 2.23 -9.42
CA LEU A 288 20.96 1.30 -8.38
C LEU A 288 19.85 1.88 -7.49
N GLU A 289 19.99 3.15 -7.10
CA GLU A 289 19.01 3.86 -6.30
C GLU A 289 17.73 4.15 -7.11
N GLU A 290 17.86 4.41 -8.41
CA GLU A 290 16.76 4.56 -9.36
C GLU A 290 15.86 3.33 -9.34
N ILE A 291 16.44 2.13 -9.43
CA ILE A 291 15.70 0.86 -9.38
C ILE A 291 15.04 0.67 -8.01
N LYS A 292 15.75 0.94 -6.93
CA LYS A 292 15.19 0.82 -5.57
C LYS A 292 14.00 1.75 -5.35
N ILE A 293 14.10 3.01 -5.79
CA ILE A 293 13.00 3.99 -5.71
C ILE A 293 11.80 3.52 -6.54
N LEU A 294 12.02 3.05 -7.76
CA LEU A 294 10.97 2.51 -8.62
C LEU A 294 10.23 1.36 -7.93
N LEU A 295 10.96 0.43 -7.36
CA LEU A 295 10.38 -0.74 -6.67
C LEU A 295 9.62 -0.35 -5.41
N VAL A 296 10.19 0.50 -4.56
CA VAL A 296 9.55 0.89 -3.31
C VAL A 296 8.32 1.78 -3.51
N ASP A 297 8.32 2.65 -4.54
CA ASP A 297 7.14 3.46 -4.89
C ASP A 297 5.96 2.56 -5.29
N ASN A 298 6.23 1.53 -6.07
CA ASN A 298 5.27 0.51 -6.43
C ASN A 298 4.82 -0.27 -5.18
N ARG A 299 5.76 -0.74 -4.37
CA ARG A 299 5.50 -1.61 -3.22
C ARG A 299 4.72 -0.96 -2.08
N THR A 300 5.10 0.24 -1.67
CA THR A 300 4.42 0.97 -0.58
C THR A 300 2.96 1.27 -0.91
N SER A 301 2.66 1.33 -2.19
CA SER A 301 1.32 1.49 -2.70
C SER A 301 0.46 0.22 -2.52
N ASP A 302 1.02 -0.97 -2.67
CA ASP A 302 0.31 -2.25 -2.58
C ASP A 302 0.00 -2.69 -1.15
N LEU A 303 0.77 -2.20 -0.19
CA LEU A 303 0.63 -2.54 1.23
C LEU A 303 -0.56 -1.84 1.93
N ALA A 304 -1.43 -1.17 1.17
CA ALA A 304 -2.57 -0.45 1.70
C ALA A 304 -3.87 -1.27 1.65
N SER A 305 -4.82 -0.89 2.50
CA SER A 305 -6.19 -1.42 2.54
C SER A 305 -7.18 -0.28 2.72
N TYR A 306 -8.49 -0.57 2.71
CA TYR A 306 -9.52 0.44 2.93
C TYR A 306 -10.28 0.24 4.25
N ASP A 307 -10.63 1.34 4.86
CA ASP A 307 -11.74 1.42 5.80
C ASP A 307 -13.04 1.51 5.00
N SER A 308 -13.81 0.42 5.00
CA SER A 308 -15.00 0.29 4.15
C SER A 308 -16.07 1.34 4.50
N MET A 309 -16.19 1.74 5.78
CA MET A 309 -17.18 2.73 6.20
C MET A 309 -16.80 4.13 5.70
N GLU A 310 -15.54 4.52 5.82
CA GLU A 310 -15.08 5.83 5.35
C GLU A 310 -15.09 5.89 3.81
N LEU A 311 -14.73 4.79 3.13
CA LEU A 311 -14.84 4.71 1.67
C LEU A 311 -16.29 4.86 1.21
N THR A 312 -17.22 4.14 1.83
CA THR A 312 -18.67 4.25 1.57
C THR A 312 -19.16 5.69 1.70
N LYS A 313 -18.80 6.37 2.80
CA LYS A 313 -19.15 7.78 3.01
C LYS A 313 -18.61 8.69 1.90
N MET A 314 -17.33 8.55 1.56
CA MET A 314 -16.72 9.38 0.51
C MET A 314 -17.38 9.15 -0.85
N LEU A 315 -17.61 7.89 -1.24
CA LEU A 315 -18.25 7.55 -2.52
C LEU A 315 -19.68 8.07 -2.62
N THR A 316 -20.42 8.08 -1.48
CA THR A 316 -21.78 8.61 -1.43
C THR A 316 -21.84 10.13 -1.57
N MET A 317 -20.83 10.84 -1.06
CA MET A 317 -20.81 12.31 -0.97
C MET A 317 -20.04 12.98 -2.11
N THR A 318 -19.49 12.20 -3.06
CA THR A 318 -18.61 12.72 -4.10
C THR A 318 -19.11 12.31 -5.48
N ASN A 319 -19.04 13.23 -6.45
CA ASN A 319 -19.24 12.89 -7.85
C ASN A 319 -18.07 12.01 -8.31
N LEU A 320 -18.36 10.81 -8.81
CA LEU A 320 -17.35 9.80 -9.11
C LEU A 320 -16.52 10.08 -10.36
N ASN A 321 -16.90 11.03 -11.21
CA ASN A 321 -16.16 11.34 -12.43
C ASN A 321 -14.72 11.73 -12.13
N GLY A 322 -13.76 11.02 -12.74
CA GLY A 322 -12.33 11.24 -12.55
C GLY A 322 -11.73 10.61 -11.28
N THR A 323 -12.52 9.86 -10.50
CA THR A 323 -12.03 9.19 -9.29
C THR A 323 -11.49 7.78 -9.56
N GLY A 324 -11.74 7.21 -10.74
CA GLY A 324 -11.42 5.83 -11.08
C GLY A 324 -12.36 4.79 -10.47
N PHE A 325 -13.43 5.21 -9.77
CA PHE A 325 -14.51 4.32 -9.32
C PHE A 325 -15.67 4.38 -10.30
N SER A 326 -16.14 3.22 -10.78
CA SER A 326 -17.38 3.14 -11.53
C SER A 326 -18.59 3.23 -10.59
N ARG A 327 -19.76 3.55 -11.16
CA ARG A 327 -21.01 3.59 -10.38
C ARG A 327 -21.41 2.20 -9.89
N GLU A 328 -21.13 1.17 -10.67
CA GLU A 328 -21.38 -0.22 -10.37
C GLU A 328 -20.56 -0.68 -9.18
N GLU A 329 -19.25 -0.40 -9.19
CA GLU A 329 -18.36 -0.71 -8.06
C GLU A 329 -18.75 0.05 -6.79
N ALA A 330 -19.11 1.33 -6.92
CA ALA A 330 -19.60 2.11 -5.79
C ALA A 330 -20.87 1.50 -5.20
N ASN A 331 -21.82 1.06 -6.04
CA ASN A 331 -23.04 0.40 -5.59
C ASN A 331 -22.77 -0.96 -4.94
N GLU A 332 -21.81 -1.74 -5.43
CA GLU A 332 -21.39 -2.99 -4.78
C GLU A 332 -20.81 -2.73 -3.38
N ILE A 333 -19.97 -1.70 -3.25
CA ILE A 333 -19.40 -1.28 -1.96
C ILE A 333 -20.52 -0.80 -1.01
N LEU A 334 -21.45 0.01 -1.51
CA LEU A 334 -22.61 0.53 -0.76
C LEU A 334 -23.60 -0.57 -0.38
N GLY A 335 -23.78 -1.59 -1.22
CA GLY A 335 -24.65 -2.74 -0.98
C GLY A 335 -24.08 -3.77 0.00
N GLY A 336 -22.94 -3.51 0.64
CA GLY A 336 -22.28 -4.44 1.58
C GLY A 336 -21.51 -5.56 0.88
N GLY A 337 -21.34 -5.47 -0.44
CA GLY A 337 -20.40 -6.30 -1.19
C GLY A 337 -18.98 -6.04 -0.66
N LYS A 338 -18.28 -7.10 -0.24
CA LYS A 338 -16.88 -6.98 0.15
C LYS A 338 -16.11 -6.50 -1.07
N SER A 339 -15.54 -5.29 -1.03
CA SER A 339 -14.51 -4.91 -1.98
C SER A 339 -13.48 -6.03 -1.98
N LYS A 340 -13.24 -6.66 -3.14
CA LYS A 340 -12.14 -7.62 -3.27
C LYS A 340 -10.89 -6.85 -2.85
N PRO A 341 -10.18 -7.25 -1.79
CA PRO A 341 -8.89 -6.66 -1.51
C PRO A 341 -8.05 -6.91 -2.77
N GLY A 342 -7.38 -5.87 -3.25
CA GLY A 342 -6.44 -6.01 -4.35
C GLY A 342 -5.58 -7.23 -4.09
N HIS A 343 -5.52 -8.14 -5.04
CA HIS A 343 -4.77 -9.39 -4.90
C HIS A 343 -3.29 -9.02 -4.81
N ASN A 344 -2.76 -9.04 -3.59
CA ASN A 344 -1.33 -8.86 -3.36
C ASN A 344 -0.73 -10.14 -2.80
N PRO A 345 -0.17 -11.01 -3.65
CA PRO A 345 0.42 -12.26 -3.22
C PRO A 345 1.76 -12.09 -2.49
N ILE A 346 2.35 -10.87 -2.49
CA ILE A 346 3.74 -10.66 -2.06
C ILE A 346 3.79 -9.71 -0.86
N GLY A 347 4.38 -10.13 0.26
CA GLY A 347 4.84 -9.33 1.39
C GLY A 347 4.13 -9.43 2.70
N ARG A 348 2.82 -9.55 2.74
CA ARG A 348 2.08 -9.87 3.97
C ARG A 348 0.99 -10.86 3.68
N THR A 349 1.08 -11.98 4.35
CA THR A 349 0.05 -13.02 4.31
C THR A 349 -0.98 -12.73 5.39
N THR A 350 -2.25 -12.88 5.04
CA THR A 350 -3.33 -12.82 6.02
C THR A 350 -3.51 -14.20 6.62
N ILE A 351 -3.26 -14.32 7.92
CA ILE A 351 -3.65 -15.49 8.69
C ILE A 351 -5.00 -15.24 9.35
N ARG A 352 -5.75 -16.29 9.56
CA ARG A 352 -7.07 -16.23 10.19
C ARG A 352 -7.15 -17.19 11.36
N VAL A 353 -7.64 -16.67 12.48
CA VAL A 353 -7.99 -17.46 13.66
C VAL A 353 -9.45 -17.15 13.97
N GLY A 354 -10.35 -17.99 13.48
CA GLY A 354 -11.78 -17.75 13.51
C GLY A 354 -12.18 -16.46 12.82
N ASP A 355 -12.81 -15.53 13.54
CA ASP A 355 -13.21 -14.21 13.04
C ASP A 355 -12.10 -13.13 13.15
N HIS A 356 -10.94 -13.51 13.69
CA HIS A 356 -9.77 -12.63 13.72
C HIS A 356 -8.92 -12.83 12.47
N SER A 357 -8.82 -11.79 11.65
CA SER A 357 -7.88 -11.74 10.53
C SER A 357 -6.74 -10.81 10.88
N MET A 358 -5.52 -11.27 10.68
CA MET A 358 -4.31 -10.50 10.96
C MET A 358 -3.29 -10.67 9.85
N ARG A 359 -2.53 -9.61 9.59
CA ARG A 359 -1.45 -9.64 8.61
C ARG A 359 -0.14 -9.94 9.32
N VAL A 360 0.60 -10.89 8.79
CA VAL A 360 1.96 -11.25 9.20
C VAL A 360 2.88 -11.10 8.00
N HIS A 361 4.16 -10.82 8.23
CA HIS A 361 5.13 -10.84 7.15
C HIS A 361 5.27 -12.27 6.60
N THR A 362 5.37 -12.38 5.28
CA THR A 362 5.49 -13.70 4.63
C THR A 362 6.78 -14.41 5.06
N GLU A 363 7.85 -13.65 5.31
CA GLU A 363 9.11 -14.16 5.85
C GLU A 363 8.94 -14.76 7.26
N ASP A 364 8.34 -13.98 8.18
CA ASP A 364 8.06 -14.46 9.54
C ASP A 364 7.16 -15.71 9.52
N LEU A 365 6.22 -15.76 8.56
CA LEU A 365 5.35 -16.94 8.37
C LEU A 365 6.13 -18.16 7.83
N HIS A 366 7.10 -17.95 6.95
CA HIS A 366 7.97 -19.01 6.44
C HIS A 366 8.89 -19.58 7.51
N GLU A 367 9.57 -18.71 8.27
CA GLU A 367 10.38 -19.17 9.41
C GLU A 367 9.53 -19.91 10.43
N TRP A 368 8.38 -19.36 10.76
CA TRP A 368 7.41 -19.97 11.65
C TRP A 368 6.93 -21.34 11.13
N ALA A 369 6.59 -21.44 9.84
CA ALA A 369 6.11 -22.69 9.24
C ALA A 369 7.16 -23.82 9.30
N ASN A 370 8.45 -23.48 9.32
CA ASN A 370 9.51 -24.47 9.49
C ASN A 370 9.63 -25.00 10.93
N THR A 371 8.98 -24.36 11.90
CA THR A 371 8.95 -24.79 13.31
C THR A 371 7.69 -25.57 13.66
N ILE A 372 6.70 -25.60 12.77
CA ILE A 372 5.39 -26.24 12.95
C ILE A 372 5.35 -27.53 12.15
N TYR A 373 5.13 -28.63 12.84
CA TYR A 373 5.08 -29.99 12.25
C TYR A 373 3.66 -30.45 11.93
N GLY A 374 2.65 -29.82 12.56
CA GLY A 374 1.25 -30.14 12.34
C GLY A 374 0.30 -29.05 12.83
N TRP A 375 -0.97 -29.15 12.43
CA TRP A 375 -2.02 -28.25 12.90
C TRP A 375 -2.23 -28.34 14.42
N GLN A 376 -1.86 -29.48 15.02
CA GLN A 376 -1.90 -29.71 16.46
C GLN A 376 -1.00 -28.70 17.21
N ASP A 377 0.19 -28.43 16.68
CA ASP A 377 1.12 -27.45 17.26
C ASP A 377 0.48 -26.05 17.27
N ILE A 378 -0.25 -25.71 16.20
CA ILE A 378 -0.98 -24.45 16.10
C ILE A 378 -2.10 -24.36 17.14
N ALA A 379 -2.86 -25.44 17.30
CA ALA A 379 -3.92 -25.52 18.29
C ALA A 379 -3.36 -25.35 19.72
N GLU A 380 -2.25 -26.00 20.02
CA GLU A 380 -1.55 -25.91 21.30
C GLU A 380 -1.07 -24.48 21.58
N LEU A 381 -0.43 -23.81 20.61
CA LEU A 381 0.03 -22.42 20.71
C LEU A 381 -1.13 -21.44 20.97
N LEU A 382 -2.30 -21.74 20.45
CA LEU A 382 -3.51 -20.95 20.65
C LEU A 382 -4.28 -21.31 21.93
N PHE A 383 -3.81 -22.32 22.68
CA PHE A 383 -4.53 -22.91 23.82
C PHE A 383 -5.91 -23.46 23.46
N ILE A 384 -6.01 -24.10 22.28
CA ILE A 384 -7.20 -24.77 21.80
C ILE A 384 -6.97 -26.29 21.95
N PRO A 385 -7.78 -27.03 22.71
CA PRO A 385 -7.65 -28.47 22.83
C PRO A 385 -7.83 -29.20 21.50
N ILE A 386 -6.99 -30.19 21.25
CA ILE A 386 -7.01 -30.95 19.99
C ILE A 386 -8.38 -31.60 19.76
N GLU A 387 -9.04 -32.03 20.82
CA GLU A 387 -10.37 -32.64 20.78
C GLU A 387 -11.47 -31.72 20.30
N ALA A 388 -11.26 -30.39 20.41
CA ALA A 388 -12.18 -29.37 19.88
C ALA A 388 -11.91 -29.03 18.43
N CYS A 389 -10.93 -29.64 17.78
CA CYS A 389 -10.51 -29.38 16.41
C CYS A 389 -10.85 -30.53 15.47
N SER A 390 -11.18 -30.21 14.23
CA SER A 390 -11.36 -31.17 13.15
C SER A 390 -10.65 -30.72 11.88
N LEU A 391 -10.05 -31.67 11.16
CA LEU A 391 -9.56 -31.42 9.82
C LEU A 391 -10.74 -31.37 8.83
N GLU A 392 -10.66 -30.52 7.81
CA GLU A 392 -11.53 -30.72 6.65
C GLU A 392 -11.08 -32.01 5.95
N GLU A 393 -11.99 -32.98 5.82
CA GLU A 393 -11.78 -34.06 4.88
C GLU A 393 -11.75 -33.48 3.47
N GLU A 394 -10.67 -33.77 2.71
CA GLU A 394 -10.45 -33.34 1.32
C GLU A 394 -11.58 -33.74 0.36
#